data_44bd4576be9a9ca5197bf3a9c133af5b
#
_entry.id   44bd4576be9a9ca5197bf3a9c133af5b
#
_cell.length_a   1.000
_cell.length_b   1.000
_cell.length_c   1.000
_cell.angle_alpha   90.00
_cell.angle_beta   90.00
_cell.angle_gamma   90.00
#
_symmetry.space_group_name_H-M   'P 1'
#
loop_
_entity.id
_entity.type
_entity.pdbx_description
1 polymer ?
#
loop_
_entity_poly.entity_id
_entity_poly.type
_entity_poly.pdbx_seq_one_letter_code
_entity_poly.pdbx_strand_id
1 'polypeptide(L)'
;MARKRAKPGRPDRPGRPAGGGRGAGAGKGQRRDQRTQGGPPKPGPRRSAAAKGGGEPARRSKPRGLGGERVEGRHAVRELLLAGHRRTREVVLSAGMDPADIIDDIVELAHELKVPVREISRSKFDSLARTEAAQGVLAEAAPLVEHDLDSLVSPDDGTVPFLIALDGVTDPGNLGALLRTAECAGVTGVVLPRHRAVHVTPTVTKTAAGAVEHLSLGLVAGLPKAVADMKSAGVWVVGLDEAGDTRLDALDLTQPVCLVLGAEGRGLSRLVRQRSDAVAAIPLRGRLNSLNVAAAGAVACFEVVRQRS
;
A
#
# COMPACT_ATOMS: atom_id res chain seq x y z
N MET A 1 60.32 8.21 -32.19
CA MET A 1 59.46 8.07 -33.40
C MET A 1 58.00 8.34 -33.03
N ALA A 2 57.49 9.48 -33.40
CA ALA A 2 56.17 9.97 -33.08
C ALA A 2 55.17 9.53 -34.16
N ARG A 3 54.02 8.95 -33.78
CA ARG A 3 52.90 8.75 -34.70
C ARG A 3 51.69 9.60 -34.25
N LYS A 4 51.31 10.52 -35.15
CA LYS A 4 50.17 11.45 -35.07
C LYS A 4 48.83 10.70 -34.95
N ARG A 5 47.98 11.19 -34.07
CA ARG A 5 46.55 10.83 -33.99
C ARG A 5 45.74 11.72 -34.94
N ALA A 6 44.92 11.09 -35.75
CA ALA A 6 43.90 11.74 -36.58
C ALA A 6 42.58 11.89 -35.81
N LYS A 7 41.90 13.05 -35.98
CA LYS A 7 40.53 13.34 -35.48
C LYS A 7 39.51 12.82 -36.49
N PRO A 8 38.39 12.24 -36.10
CA PRO A 8 37.23 12.08 -36.98
C PRO A 8 36.25 13.26 -36.88
N GLY A 9 35.68 13.60 -38.04
CA GLY A 9 34.82 14.75 -38.27
C GLY A 9 33.38 14.59 -37.76
N ARG A 10 32.74 15.76 -37.67
CA ARG A 10 31.30 15.94 -37.45
C ARG A 10 30.49 15.56 -38.67
N PRO A 11 29.30 14.98 -38.58
CA PRO A 11 28.31 15.01 -39.66
C PRO A 11 27.28 16.15 -39.48
N ASP A 12 26.87 16.62 -40.66
CA ASP A 12 26.00 17.75 -40.95
C ASP A 12 24.55 17.63 -40.50
N ARG A 13 23.94 18.79 -40.20
CA ARG A 13 22.49 18.99 -40.06
C ARG A 13 21.88 19.22 -41.46
N PRO A 14 20.69 18.64 -41.75
CA PRO A 14 19.85 19.16 -42.86
C PRO A 14 18.74 20.09 -42.33
N GLY A 15 18.43 21.04 -43.20
CA GLY A 15 17.69 22.26 -43.00
C GLY A 15 16.16 22.14 -42.85
N ARG A 16 15.61 23.25 -42.37
CA ARG A 16 14.19 23.63 -42.42
C ARG A 16 13.76 24.02 -43.83
N PRO A 17 12.49 23.83 -44.21
CA PRO A 17 11.83 24.70 -45.16
C PRO A 17 10.85 25.67 -44.51
N ALA A 18 10.86 26.90 -45.02
CA ALA A 18 9.94 27.98 -44.73
C ALA A 18 8.86 28.04 -45.81
N GLY A 19 7.74 28.66 -45.48
CA GLY A 19 6.68 29.11 -46.39
C GLY A 19 5.34 28.93 -45.71
N GLY A 20 4.50 29.86 -45.46
CA GLY A 20 4.14 31.10 -46.16
C GLY A 20 2.70 30.99 -46.58
N GLY A 21 1.79 31.85 -46.06
CA GLY A 21 0.44 31.91 -46.61
C GLY A 21 -0.57 32.63 -45.72
N ARG A 22 -0.78 33.89 -46.01
CA ARG A 22 -1.79 34.82 -45.47
C ARG A 22 -3.20 34.47 -45.99
N GLY A 23 -4.24 34.79 -45.22
CA GLY A 23 -5.61 34.83 -45.70
C GLY A 23 -6.54 35.47 -44.67
N ALA A 24 -6.80 36.76 -44.83
CA ALA A 24 -7.80 37.53 -44.08
C ALA A 24 -9.17 37.35 -44.69
N GLY A 25 -10.24 37.43 -43.87
CA GLY A 25 -11.62 37.48 -44.34
C GLY A 25 -12.55 37.92 -43.23
N ALA A 26 -12.87 39.19 -43.19
CA ALA A 26 -13.89 39.81 -42.35
C ALA A 26 -15.29 39.63 -42.97
N GLY A 27 -16.32 39.43 -42.11
CA GLY A 27 -17.71 39.42 -42.49
C GLY A 27 -18.60 39.83 -41.33
N LYS A 28 -19.00 41.12 -41.33
CA LYS A 28 -20.07 41.70 -40.49
C LYS A 28 -21.43 41.31 -41.05
N GLY A 29 -22.39 41.03 -40.23
CA GLY A 29 -23.81 40.91 -40.57
C GLY A 29 -24.71 41.12 -39.36
N GLN A 30 -25.47 42.23 -39.40
CA GLN A 30 -26.36 42.77 -38.37
C GLN A 30 -27.80 42.21 -38.47
N ARG A 31 -28.50 42.19 -37.31
CA ARG A 31 -29.93 42.49 -37.07
C ARG A 31 -31.00 41.46 -37.47
N ARG A 32 -31.82 41.01 -36.55
CA ARG A 32 -33.17 41.64 -36.33
C ARG A 32 -33.94 40.92 -35.20
N ASP A 33 -34.43 41.75 -34.29
CA ASP A 33 -35.49 41.42 -33.33
C ASP A 33 -36.79 41.02 -34.05
N GLN A 34 -37.49 40.01 -33.50
CA GLN A 34 -38.96 39.99 -33.55
C GLN A 34 -39.53 39.29 -32.32
N ARG A 35 -40.18 40.07 -31.46
CA ARG A 35 -41.13 39.63 -30.42
C ARG A 35 -42.37 39.05 -31.11
N THR A 36 -42.83 37.87 -30.65
CA THR A 36 -44.25 37.52 -30.71
C THR A 36 -44.66 36.80 -29.43
N GLN A 37 -45.68 37.32 -28.82
CA GLN A 37 -46.44 36.83 -27.67
C GLN A 37 -47.18 35.56 -28.07
N GLY A 38 -47.23 34.55 -27.19
CA GLY A 38 -48.06 33.37 -27.34
C GLY A 38 -48.29 32.66 -26.01
N GLY A 39 -49.55 32.56 -25.62
CA GLY A 39 -50.09 32.20 -24.32
C GLY A 39 -49.84 30.77 -23.82
N PRO A 40 -50.40 30.38 -22.67
CA PRO A 40 -50.00 29.20 -21.89
C PRO A 40 -50.52 27.88 -22.50
N PRO A 41 -49.74 26.80 -22.47
CA PRO A 41 -50.19 25.49 -22.94
C PRO A 41 -51.07 24.76 -21.93
N LYS A 42 -52.12 24.10 -22.45
CA LYS A 42 -53.08 23.25 -21.73
C LYS A 42 -52.39 21.98 -21.17
N PRO A 43 -52.89 21.43 -20.03
CA PRO A 43 -52.34 20.20 -19.45
C PRO A 43 -52.77 18.96 -20.25
N GLY A 44 -51.80 18.16 -20.72
CA GLY A 44 -52.00 16.86 -21.33
C GLY A 44 -52.04 15.73 -20.28
N PRO A 45 -52.55 14.53 -20.65
CA PRO A 45 -52.89 13.48 -19.69
C PRO A 45 -51.68 12.84 -19.00
N ARG A 46 -51.79 12.67 -17.68
CA ARG A 46 -50.85 11.95 -16.83
C ARG A 46 -50.71 10.49 -17.26
N ARG A 47 -49.59 10.12 -17.82
CA ARG A 47 -49.17 8.72 -17.92
C ARG A 47 -48.51 8.31 -16.58
N SER A 48 -49.08 7.30 -15.95
CA SER A 48 -48.57 6.61 -14.80
C SER A 48 -47.19 6.01 -15.14
N ALA A 49 -46.12 6.54 -14.57
CA ALA A 49 -44.79 5.94 -14.64
C ALA A 49 -44.70 4.81 -13.62
N ALA A 50 -44.62 3.58 -14.12
CA ALA A 50 -44.26 2.42 -13.32
C ALA A 50 -42.84 2.62 -12.76
N ALA A 51 -42.71 2.59 -11.44
CA ALA A 51 -41.45 2.64 -10.73
C ALA A 51 -40.63 1.39 -11.08
N LYS A 52 -39.63 1.54 -11.94
CA LYS A 52 -38.51 0.58 -12.04
C LYS A 52 -37.58 0.90 -10.90
N GLY A 53 -37.65 0.08 -9.84
CA GLY A 53 -36.66 0.06 -8.78
C GLY A 53 -35.30 -0.42 -9.33
N GLY A 54 -34.50 0.51 -9.82
CA GLY A 54 -33.07 0.32 -10.02
C GLY A 54 -32.39 0.65 -8.72
N GLY A 55 -32.12 -0.38 -7.86
CA GLY A 55 -31.26 -0.20 -6.73
C GLY A 55 -29.87 0.16 -7.23
N GLU A 56 -29.44 1.40 -6.94
CA GLU A 56 -28.02 1.75 -7.05
C GLU A 56 -27.21 0.74 -6.24
N PRO A 57 -26.10 0.19 -6.78
CA PRO A 57 -25.23 -0.64 -5.98
C PRO A 57 -24.73 0.21 -4.81
N ALA A 58 -25.05 -0.23 -3.60
CA ALA A 58 -24.63 0.43 -2.37
C ALA A 58 -23.14 0.79 -2.49
N ARG A 59 -22.81 2.08 -2.47
CA ARG A 59 -21.45 2.58 -2.36
C ARG A 59 -20.84 1.92 -1.13
N ARG A 60 -19.98 0.91 -1.35
CA ARG A 60 -19.22 0.28 -0.27
C ARG A 60 -18.45 1.40 0.41
N SER A 61 -18.85 1.76 1.63
CA SER A 61 -18.11 2.68 2.47
C SER A 61 -16.68 2.12 2.61
N LYS A 62 -15.68 2.96 2.31
CA LYS A 62 -14.28 2.58 2.56
C LYS A 62 -14.15 2.18 4.03
N PRO A 63 -13.47 1.08 4.36
CA PRO A 63 -13.24 0.69 5.74
C PRO A 63 -12.60 1.86 6.50
N ARG A 64 -13.11 2.14 7.70
CA ARG A 64 -12.65 3.25 8.56
C ARG A 64 -11.41 2.90 9.39
N GLY A 65 -10.89 1.67 9.34
CA GLY A 65 -9.77 1.15 10.12
C GLY A 65 -8.74 0.43 9.25
N LEU A 66 -7.84 -0.29 9.89
CA LEU A 66 -6.79 -1.08 9.25
C LEU A 66 -7.33 -2.14 8.28
N GLY A 67 -8.51 -2.70 8.55
CA GLY A 67 -9.05 -3.83 7.81
C GLY A 67 -8.63 -5.17 8.40
N GLY A 68 -8.44 -6.17 7.56
CA GLY A 68 -7.96 -7.50 7.96
C GLY A 68 -9.04 -8.46 8.45
N GLU A 69 -10.34 -8.10 8.35
CA GLU A 69 -11.43 -8.95 8.82
C GLU A 69 -11.53 -10.28 8.09
N ARG A 70 -11.15 -10.29 6.81
CA ARG A 70 -11.07 -11.51 6.01
C ARG A 70 -9.63 -11.88 5.76
N VAL A 71 -9.26 -13.09 6.17
CA VAL A 71 -7.92 -13.67 5.99
C VAL A 71 -8.03 -14.85 5.05
N GLU A 72 -7.21 -14.88 4.01
CA GLU A 72 -7.20 -15.93 3.00
C GLU A 72 -5.81 -16.53 2.83
N GLY A 73 -5.75 -17.85 2.65
CA GLY A 73 -4.53 -18.61 2.48
C GLY A 73 -4.09 -19.35 3.74
N ARG A 74 -3.50 -20.54 3.53
CA ARG A 74 -3.18 -21.51 4.59
C ARG A 74 -2.31 -20.91 5.70
N HIS A 75 -1.18 -20.29 5.33
CA HIS A 75 -0.26 -19.70 6.30
C HIS A 75 -0.90 -18.52 7.03
N ALA A 76 -1.62 -17.64 6.33
CA ALA A 76 -2.23 -16.48 6.94
C ALA A 76 -3.31 -16.87 7.97
N VAL A 77 -4.13 -17.89 7.67
CA VAL A 77 -5.16 -18.39 8.62
C VAL A 77 -4.50 -19.11 9.78
N ARG A 78 -3.45 -19.90 9.55
CA ARG A 78 -2.69 -20.53 10.65
C ARG A 78 -2.12 -19.51 11.61
N GLU A 79 -1.45 -18.47 11.10
CA GLU A 79 -0.88 -17.40 11.93
C GLU A 79 -1.95 -16.59 12.66
N LEU A 80 -3.11 -16.34 12.04
CA LEU A 80 -4.25 -15.72 12.73
C LEU A 80 -4.69 -16.52 13.98
N LEU A 81 -4.76 -17.86 13.84
CA LEU A 81 -5.17 -18.73 14.95
C LEU A 81 -4.07 -18.82 16.02
N LEU A 82 -2.80 -18.97 15.61
CA LEU A 82 -1.66 -19.05 16.53
C LEU A 82 -1.47 -17.78 17.34
N ALA A 83 -1.56 -16.61 16.68
CA ALA A 83 -1.39 -15.33 17.36
C ALA A 83 -2.50 -15.08 18.41
N GLY A 84 -3.73 -15.45 18.10
CA GLY A 84 -4.85 -15.35 19.05
C GLY A 84 -5.17 -13.90 19.51
N HIS A 85 -4.55 -12.88 18.92
CA HIS A 85 -4.69 -11.48 19.36
C HIS A 85 -6.07 -10.88 19.07
N ARG A 86 -6.84 -11.51 18.19
CA ARG A 86 -8.18 -11.06 17.82
C ARG A 86 -9.13 -12.22 17.61
N ARG A 87 -10.41 -11.98 17.89
CA ARG A 87 -11.43 -13.03 17.81
C ARG A 87 -11.60 -13.51 16.37
N THR A 88 -11.32 -14.78 16.10
CA THR A 88 -11.72 -15.49 14.89
C THR A 88 -13.16 -15.95 15.03
N ARG A 89 -14.00 -15.69 14.02
CA ARG A 89 -15.43 -15.99 14.01
C ARG A 89 -15.74 -17.35 13.42
N GLU A 90 -15.11 -17.66 12.29
CA GLU A 90 -15.20 -18.95 11.60
C GLU A 90 -13.98 -19.17 10.71
N VAL A 91 -13.67 -20.44 10.46
CA VAL A 91 -12.78 -20.90 9.41
C VAL A 91 -13.60 -21.64 8.35
N VAL A 92 -13.37 -21.35 7.08
CA VAL A 92 -14.06 -21.99 5.96
C VAL A 92 -13.04 -22.73 5.09
N LEU A 93 -13.31 -24.01 4.86
CA LEU A 93 -12.50 -24.89 4.05
C LEU A 93 -13.22 -25.24 2.75
N SER A 94 -12.47 -25.37 1.68
CA SER A 94 -12.98 -25.86 0.39
C SER A 94 -13.00 -27.38 0.41
N ALA A 95 -14.11 -27.99 0.06
CA ALA A 95 -14.16 -29.45 -0.15
C ALA A 95 -13.23 -29.90 -1.26
N GLY A 96 -12.68 -31.12 -1.11
CA GLY A 96 -11.85 -31.76 -2.13
C GLY A 96 -10.46 -31.16 -2.28
N MET A 97 -9.92 -30.53 -1.25
CA MET A 97 -8.50 -30.14 -1.20
C MET A 97 -7.62 -31.38 -1.04
N ASP A 98 -6.41 -31.31 -1.59
CA ASP A 98 -5.38 -32.29 -1.30
C ASP A 98 -5.02 -32.22 0.20
N PRO A 99 -4.86 -33.38 0.87
CA PRO A 99 -4.40 -33.43 2.25
C PRO A 99 -3.07 -32.69 2.42
N ALA A 100 -2.93 -31.98 3.52
CA ALA A 100 -1.68 -31.29 3.84
C ALA A 100 -1.62 -30.99 5.34
N ASP A 101 -0.48 -31.23 5.98
CA ASP A 101 -0.27 -31.06 7.42
C ASP A 101 -0.74 -29.67 7.93
N ILE A 102 -0.54 -28.63 7.14
CA ILE A 102 -0.98 -27.27 7.51
C ILE A 102 -2.52 -27.12 7.60
N ILE A 103 -3.28 -27.96 6.91
CA ILE A 103 -4.74 -27.98 7.03
C ILE A 103 -5.14 -28.66 8.33
N ASP A 104 -4.48 -29.75 8.67
CA ASP A 104 -4.72 -30.47 9.93
C ASP A 104 -4.35 -29.57 11.11
N ASP A 105 -3.22 -28.87 11.08
CA ASP A 105 -2.83 -27.83 12.05
C ASP A 105 -3.93 -26.75 12.23
N ILE A 106 -4.47 -26.24 11.11
CA ILE A 106 -5.53 -25.21 11.14
C ILE A 106 -6.80 -25.74 11.81
N VAL A 107 -7.19 -26.99 11.51
CA VAL A 107 -8.40 -27.62 12.08
C VAL A 107 -8.20 -27.85 13.58
N GLU A 108 -7.03 -28.35 13.99
CA GLU A 108 -6.68 -28.59 15.38
C GLU A 108 -6.69 -27.28 16.19
N LEU A 109 -5.98 -26.25 15.72
CA LEU A 109 -5.96 -24.92 16.35
C LEU A 109 -7.37 -24.31 16.45
N ALA A 110 -8.17 -24.41 15.38
CA ALA A 110 -9.54 -23.91 15.41
C ALA A 110 -10.38 -24.65 16.46
N HIS A 111 -10.21 -25.96 16.59
CA HIS A 111 -10.91 -26.78 17.57
C HIS A 111 -10.51 -26.40 19.02
N GLU A 112 -9.20 -26.25 19.30
CA GLU A 112 -8.69 -25.81 20.60
C GLU A 112 -9.23 -24.44 21.00
N LEU A 113 -9.28 -23.50 20.03
CA LEU A 113 -9.80 -22.14 20.22
C LEU A 113 -11.34 -22.05 20.17
N LYS A 114 -12.04 -23.19 19.96
CA LYS A 114 -13.50 -23.27 19.81
C LYS A 114 -14.02 -22.37 18.67
N VAL A 115 -13.24 -22.27 17.59
CA VAL A 115 -13.62 -21.55 16.38
C VAL A 115 -14.36 -22.53 15.45
N PRO A 116 -15.59 -22.22 14.99
CA PRO A 116 -16.31 -23.07 14.06
C PRO A 116 -15.53 -23.27 12.77
N VAL A 117 -15.39 -24.53 12.34
CA VAL A 117 -14.84 -24.90 11.03
C VAL A 117 -15.99 -25.38 10.15
N ARG A 118 -16.10 -24.80 8.95
CA ARG A 118 -17.15 -25.14 7.99
C ARG A 118 -16.55 -25.53 6.65
N GLU A 119 -16.81 -26.74 6.21
CA GLU A 119 -16.46 -27.18 4.86
C GLU A 119 -17.59 -26.87 3.88
N ILE A 120 -17.24 -26.33 2.71
CA ILE A 120 -18.17 -25.97 1.63
C ILE A 120 -17.66 -26.46 0.27
N SER A 121 -18.57 -26.63 -0.69
CA SER A 121 -18.17 -27.00 -2.05
C SER A 121 -17.18 -26.01 -2.64
N ARG A 122 -16.26 -26.49 -3.49
CA ARG A 122 -15.24 -25.68 -4.17
C ARG A 122 -15.84 -24.48 -4.91
N SER A 123 -16.94 -24.68 -5.65
CA SER A 123 -17.61 -23.61 -6.37
C SER A 123 -18.11 -22.51 -5.43
N LYS A 124 -18.66 -22.88 -4.26
CA LYS A 124 -19.10 -21.90 -3.25
C LYS A 124 -17.92 -21.18 -2.61
N PHE A 125 -16.82 -21.90 -2.33
CA PHE A 125 -15.60 -21.34 -1.81
C PHE A 125 -15.02 -20.28 -2.77
N ASP A 126 -14.87 -20.63 -4.06
CA ASP A 126 -14.35 -19.74 -5.09
C ASP A 126 -15.20 -18.48 -5.25
N SER A 127 -16.52 -18.58 -5.06
CA SER A 127 -17.41 -17.40 -5.05
C SER A 127 -17.24 -16.48 -3.84
N LEU A 128 -16.74 -17.00 -2.73
CA LEU A 128 -16.46 -16.25 -1.51
C LEU A 128 -15.05 -15.65 -1.50
N ALA A 129 -14.08 -16.34 -2.08
CA ALA A 129 -12.68 -15.92 -2.13
C ALA A 129 -12.55 -14.57 -2.85
N ARG A 130 -11.66 -13.70 -2.34
CA ARG A 130 -11.35 -12.38 -2.91
C ARG A 130 -9.96 -12.31 -3.52
N THR A 131 -9.14 -13.36 -3.31
CA THR A 131 -7.82 -13.51 -3.91
C THR A 131 -7.84 -14.67 -4.91
N GLU A 132 -7.05 -14.58 -5.97
CA GLU A 132 -6.98 -15.59 -7.02
C GLU A 132 -6.49 -16.96 -6.53
N ALA A 133 -5.81 -17.04 -5.41
CA ALA A 133 -5.29 -18.29 -4.87
C ALA A 133 -5.47 -18.33 -3.33
N ALA A 134 -6.72 -18.34 -2.86
CA ALA A 134 -7.06 -18.51 -1.45
C ALA A 134 -6.65 -19.87 -0.86
N GLN A 135 -6.11 -20.77 -1.70
CA GLN A 135 -5.56 -22.08 -1.32
C GLN A 135 -6.56 -22.98 -0.57
N GLY A 136 -7.86 -22.76 -0.80
CA GLY A 136 -8.94 -23.51 -0.18
C GLY A 136 -9.22 -23.19 1.28
N VAL A 137 -8.60 -22.15 1.84
CA VAL A 137 -8.77 -21.77 3.26
C VAL A 137 -9.02 -20.28 3.38
N LEU A 138 -10.06 -19.89 4.12
CA LEU A 138 -10.30 -18.52 4.54
C LEU A 138 -10.84 -18.49 5.98
N ALA A 139 -10.63 -17.36 6.65
CA ALA A 139 -11.21 -17.10 7.97
C ALA A 139 -11.84 -15.70 8.03
N GLU A 140 -12.89 -15.57 8.84
CA GLU A 140 -13.46 -14.29 9.24
C GLU A 140 -13.07 -13.98 10.68
N ALA A 141 -12.50 -12.79 10.91
CA ALA A 141 -12.03 -12.38 12.22
C ALA A 141 -12.54 -10.98 12.60
N ALA A 142 -12.29 -10.53 13.82
CA ALA A 142 -12.40 -9.12 14.17
C ALA A 142 -11.37 -8.30 13.35
N PRO A 143 -11.59 -7.00 13.13
CA PRO A 143 -10.60 -6.15 12.47
C PRO A 143 -9.27 -6.14 13.24
N LEU A 144 -8.18 -5.83 12.56
CA LEU A 144 -6.88 -5.61 13.20
C LEU A 144 -6.97 -4.45 14.20
N VAL A 145 -6.24 -4.59 15.30
CA VAL A 145 -6.13 -3.55 16.32
C VAL A 145 -5.27 -2.41 15.78
N GLU A 146 -5.76 -1.18 15.90
CA GLU A 146 -5.01 0.03 15.54
C GLU A 146 -4.26 0.52 16.79
N HIS A 147 -2.95 0.69 16.67
CA HIS A 147 -2.09 1.22 17.73
C HIS A 147 -1.89 2.74 17.54
N ASP A 148 -1.88 3.48 18.64
CA ASP A 148 -1.55 4.90 18.61
C ASP A 148 -0.05 5.10 18.36
N LEU A 149 0.30 6.22 17.70
CA LEU A 149 1.70 6.52 17.38
C LEU A 149 2.55 6.61 18.66
N ASP A 150 2.00 7.15 19.74
CA ASP A 150 2.71 7.32 21.00
C ASP A 150 3.14 5.97 21.60
N SER A 151 2.31 4.94 21.51
CA SER A 151 2.66 3.58 21.95
C SER A 151 3.73 2.91 21.05
N LEU A 152 3.78 3.27 19.76
CA LEU A 152 4.81 2.75 18.86
C LEU A 152 6.18 3.39 19.06
N VAL A 153 6.22 4.68 19.41
CA VAL A 153 7.50 5.42 19.62
C VAL A 153 8.06 5.24 21.02
N SER A 154 7.26 4.81 21.98
CA SER A 154 7.66 4.58 23.37
C SER A 154 6.96 3.32 23.92
N PRO A 155 7.43 2.12 23.52
CA PRO A 155 6.89 0.86 24.03
C PRO A 155 7.03 0.75 25.56
N ASP A 156 5.97 0.29 26.23
CA ASP A 156 5.92 0.16 27.69
C ASP A 156 6.95 -0.85 28.25
N ASP A 157 7.39 -1.80 27.42
CA ASP A 157 8.35 -2.84 27.79
C ASP A 157 9.83 -2.41 27.69
N GLY A 158 10.07 -1.15 27.30
CA GLY A 158 11.42 -0.61 27.14
C GLY A 158 12.16 -1.08 25.86
N THR A 159 11.48 -1.76 24.96
CA THR A 159 12.05 -2.16 23.66
C THR A 159 12.49 -0.93 22.87
N VAL A 160 13.69 -0.97 22.30
CA VAL A 160 14.21 0.12 21.44
C VAL A 160 13.38 0.19 20.16
N PRO A 161 12.69 1.30 19.87
CA PRO A 161 11.87 1.43 18.67
C PRO A 161 12.63 1.14 17.38
N PHE A 162 12.06 0.26 16.59
CA PHE A 162 12.42 0.01 15.20
C PHE A 162 11.16 0.09 14.36
N LEU A 163 10.92 1.23 13.75
CA LEU A 163 9.68 1.52 13.05
C LEU A 163 9.89 1.54 11.53
N ILE A 164 8.80 1.22 10.81
CA ILE A 164 8.68 1.48 9.38
C ILE A 164 7.51 2.42 9.16
N ALA A 165 7.68 3.43 8.30
CA ALA A 165 6.60 4.31 7.86
C ALA A 165 6.49 4.29 6.34
N LEU A 166 5.25 4.21 5.79
CA LEU A 166 5.03 4.06 4.36
C LEU A 166 4.44 5.34 3.76
N ASP A 167 5.18 5.99 2.87
CA ASP A 167 4.78 7.23 2.21
C ASP A 167 4.21 6.96 0.81
N GLY A 168 2.91 6.62 0.77
CA GLY A 168 2.19 6.46 -0.50
C GLY A 168 2.37 5.11 -1.18
N VAL A 169 2.75 4.06 -0.46
CA VAL A 169 2.71 2.67 -0.95
C VAL A 169 1.25 2.26 -1.11
N THR A 170 0.82 1.97 -2.34
CA THR A 170 -0.58 1.69 -2.68
C THR A 170 -0.81 0.29 -3.24
N ASP A 171 0.24 -0.42 -3.63
CA ASP A 171 0.16 -1.79 -4.12
C ASP A 171 0.03 -2.78 -2.95
N PRO A 172 -1.01 -3.65 -2.94
CA PRO A 172 -1.21 -4.62 -1.86
C PRO A 172 -0.13 -5.69 -1.78
N GLY A 173 0.48 -6.06 -2.91
CA GLY A 173 1.57 -7.04 -2.95
C GLY A 173 2.82 -6.49 -2.27
N ASN A 174 3.19 -5.25 -2.59
CA ASN A 174 4.33 -4.57 -1.96
C ASN A 174 4.10 -4.35 -0.46
N LEU A 175 2.88 -3.93 -0.06
CA LEU A 175 2.57 -3.81 1.36
C LEU A 175 2.71 -5.15 2.08
N GLY A 176 2.13 -6.22 1.54
CA GLY A 176 2.21 -7.54 2.15
C GLY A 176 3.65 -8.05 2.28
N ALA A 177 4.48 -7.88 1.25
CA ALA A 177 5.89 -8.25 1.27
C ALA A 177 6.70 -7.43 2.30
N LEU A 178 6.41 -6.12 2.41
CA LEU A 178 7.03 -5.25 3.42
C LEU A 178 6.65 -5.68 4.84
N LEU A 179 5.36 -5.96 5.10
CA LEU A 179 4.91 -6.40 6.42
C LEU A 179 5.54 -7.72 6.83
N ARG A 180 5.67 -8.68 5.88
CA ARG A 180 6.38 -9.93 6.14
C ARG A 180 7.85 -9.69 6.48
N THR A 181 8.52 -8.83 5.72
CA THR A 181 9.92 -8.46 5.99
C THR A 181 10.06 -7.75 7.33
N ALA A 182 9.14 -6.84 7.64
CA ALA A 182 9.14 -6.09 8.89
C ALA A 182 9.06 -7.02 10.11
N GLU A 183 8.15 -7.98 10.08
CA GLU A 183 8.03 -9.00 11.13
C GLU A 183 9.31 -9.81 11.28
N CYS A 184 9.83 -10.38 10.18
CA CYS A 184 11.06 -11.18 10.19
C CYS A 184 12.31 -10.37 10.65
N ALA A 185 12.31 -9.07 10.49
CA ALA A 185 13.38 -8.16 10.92
C ALA A 185 13.22 -7.63 12.35
N GLY A 186 12.15 -8.00 13.06
CA GLY A 186 11.87 -7.52 14.40
C GLY A 186 11.46 -6.05 14.47
N VAL A 187 10.78 -5.54 13.43
CA VAL A 187 10.18 -4.20 13.44
C VAL A 187 9.14 -4.12 14.55
N THR A 188 9.26 -3.14 15.42
CA THR A 188 8.37 -2.98 16.59
C THR A 188 7.04 -2.30 16.24
N GLY A 189 6.98 -1.58 15.12
CA GLY A 189 5.75 -0.93 14.68
C GLY A 189 5.79 -0.44 13.24
N VAL A 190 4.61 -0.43 12.59
CA VAL A 190 4.45 0.05 11.22
C VAL A 190 3.44 1.19 11.17
N VAL A 191 3.84 2.33 10.62
CA VAL A 191 3.04 3.55 10.52
C VAL A 191 2.50 3.69 9.10
N LEU A 192 1.18 3.68 8.97
CA LEU A 192 0.46 3.80 7.70
C LEU A 192 -0.34 5.10 7.66
N PRO A 193 -0.36 5.85 6.55
CA PRO A 193 -1.26 6.98 6.42
C PRO A 193 -2.72 6.49 6.26
N ARG A 194 -3.67 7.13 6.96
CA ARG A 194 -5.11 6.80 6.88
C ARG A 194 -5.68 7.02 5.47
N HIS A 195 -5.08 7.91 4.71
CA HIS A 195 -5.50 8.23 3.35
C HIS A 195 -4.36 8.00 2.36
N ARG A 196 -4.71 7.65 1.12
CA ARG A 196 -3.76 7.39 0.01
C ARG A 196 -2.79 6.24 0.28
N ALA A 197 -3.18 5.29 1.13
CA ALA A 197 -2.49 4.03 1.35
C ALA A 197 -3.45 2.87 1.13
N VAL A 198 -2.88 1.70 0.90
CA VAL A 198 -3.64 0.45 0.88
C VAL A 198 -3.94 0.04 2.32
N HIS A 199 -5.17 -0.39 2.57
CA HIS A 199 -5.55 -1.05 3.82
C HIS A 199 -5.14 -2.52 3.80
N VAL A 200 -5.16 -3.17 4.96
CA VAL A 200 -4.89 -4.61 5.06
C VAL A 200 -6.06 -5.38 4.46
N THR A 201 -5.93 -5.72 3.19
CA THR A 201 -6.88 -6.51 2.40
C THR A 201 -6.53 -8.00 2.47
N PRO A 202 -7.39 -8.92 2.03
CA PRO A 202 -7.04 -10.33 1.91
C PRO A 202 -5.76 -10.60 1.10
N THR A 203 -5.51 -9.80 0.06
CA THR A 203 -4.25 -9.87 -0.71
C THR A 203 -3.05 -9.53 0.16
N VAL A 204 -3.15 -8.50 1.00
CA VAL A 204 -2.08 -8.11 1.93
C VAL A 204 -1.82 -9.20 2.96
N THR A 205 -2.85 -9.70 3.65
CA THR A 205 -2.69 -10.76 4.67
C THR A 205 -2.08 -12.02 4.09
N LYS A 206 -2.50 -12.40 2.88
CA LYS A 206 -1.97 -13.55 2.15
C LYS A 206 -0.50 -13.34 1.76
N THR A 207 -0.16 -12.21 1.14
CA THR A 207 1.23 -11.91 0.72
C THR A 207 2.16 -11.78 1.92
N ALA A 208 1.66 -11.22 3.02
CA ALA A 208 2.37 -11.16 4.29
C ALA A 208 2.47 -12.53 4.99
N ALA A 209 1.82 -13.58 4.48
CA ALA A 209 1.77 -14.92 5.08
C ALA A 209 1.33 -14.90 6.57
N GLY A 210 0.48 -13.95 6.96
CA GLY A 210 0.00 -13.79 8.33
C GLY A 210 0.85 -12.89 9.24
N ALA A 211 1.99 -12.38 8.78
CA ALA A 211 2.86 -11.51 9.58
C ALA A 211 2.14 -10.29 10.20
N VAL A 212 1.02 -9.87 9.60
CA VAL A 212 0.19 -8.77 10.13
C VAL A 212 -0.38 -9.04 11.52
N GLU A 213 -0.46 -10.30 11.93
CA GLU A 213 -0.98 -10.71 13.25
C GLU A 213 0.04 -10.47 14.38
N HIS A 214 1.31 -10.32 14.02
CA HIS A 214 2.44 -10.16 14.95
C HIS A 214 3.00 -8.74 14.96
N LEU A 215 2.46 -7.82 14.14
CA LEU A 215 2.94 -6.46 14.00
C LEU A 215 2.01 -5.45 14.66
N SER A 216 2.58 -4.49 15.38
CA SER A 216 1.86 -3.31 15.86
C SER A 216 1.67 -2.31 14.71
N LEU A 217 0.43 -2.15 14.23
CA LEU A 217 0.10 -1.28 13.09
C LEU A 217 -0.61 0.00 13.56
N GLY A 218 -0.09 1.15 13.20
CA GLY A 218 -0.69 2.45 13.51
C GLY A 218 -1.16 3.21 12.26
N LEU A 219 -2.34 3.86 12.34
CA LEU A 219 -2.86 4.74 11.30
C LEU A 219 -2.71 6.19 11.70
N VAL A 220 -2.01 6.98 10.87
CA VAL A 220 -1.83 8.42 11.10
C VAL A 220 -2.60 9.25 10.07
N ALA A 221 -3.13 10.39 10.50
CA ALA A 221 -3.87 11.29 9.62
C ALA A 221 -3.00 11.86 8.48
N GLY A 222 -1.72 12.08 8.77
CA GLY A 222 -0.76 12.59 7.80
C GLY A 222 0.68 12.28 8.20
N LEU A 223 1.41 11.64 7.32
CA LEU A 223 2.78 11.19 7.58
C LEU A 223 3.76 12.33 7.92
N PRO A 224 3.70 13.52 7.28
CA PRO A 224 4.61 14.61 7.66
C PRO A 224 4.46 15.08 9.11
N LYS A 225 3.25 15.02 9.68
CA LYS A 225 3.06 15.31 11.12
C LYS A 225 3.60 14.17 11.97
N ALA A 226 3.28 12.92 11.63
CA ALA A 226 3.78 11.76 12.33
C ALA A 226 5.32 11.72 12.38
N VAL A 227 6.01 12.09 11.30
CA VAL A 227 7.48 12.24 11.27
C VAL A 227 7.94 13.25 12.31
N ALA A 228 7.29 14.42 12.42
CA ALA A 228 7.66 15.40 13.42
C ALA A 228 7.38 14.92 14.84
N ASP A 229 6.29 14.21 15.07
CA ASP A 229 5.92 13.63 16.36
C ASP A 229 6.93 12.55 16.78
N MET A 230 7.31 11.63 15.89
CA MET A 230 8.36 10.61 16.11
C MET A 230 9.70 11.23 16.50
N LYS A 231 10.14 12.29 15.79
CA LYS A 231 11.37 13.02 16.13
C LYS A 231 11.29 13.67 17.52
N SER A 232 10.16 14.25 17.85
CA SER A 232 9.95 14.86 19.18
C SER A 232 9.99 13.82 20.31
N ALA A 233 9.66 12.56 20.01
CA ALA A 233 9.76 11.43 20.91
C ALA A 233 11.16 10.78 20.94
N GLY A 234 12.14 11.34 20.21
CA GLY A 234 13.52 10.82 20.19
C GLY A 234 13.78 9.69 19.19
N VAL A 235 12.83 9.40 18.29
CA VAL A 235 13.02 8.44 17.21
C VAL A 235 13.70 9.13 16.02
N TRP A 236 14.83 8.62 15.58
CA TRP A 236 15.56 9.12 14.43
C TRP A 236 14.89 8.68 13.13
N VAL A 237 14.48 9.63 12.30
CA VAL A 237 13.69 9.35 11.10
C VAL A 237 14.58 9.40 9.86
N VAL A 238 14.77 8.25 9.21
CA VAL A 238 15.57 8.06 8.00
C VAL A 238 14.66 7.79 6.80
N GLY A 239 14.61 8.72 5.87
CA GLY A 239 13.93 8.52 4.60
C GLY A 239 14.79 7.71 3.62
N LEU A 240 14.20 6.74 2.92
CA LEU A 240 14.88 5.99 1.86
C LEU A 240 14.52 6.56 0.50
N ASP A 241 15.53 7.00 -0.25
CA ASP A 241 15.37 7.62 -1.57
C ASP A 241 16.64 7.40 -2.40
N GLU A 242 16.50 7.14 -3.71
CA GLU A 242 17.65 6.93 -4.61
C GLU A 242 18.57 8.16 -4.70
N ALA A 243 18.00 9.35 -4.50
CA ALA A 243 18.71 10.62 -4.45
C ALA A 243 19.07 11.04 -3.02
N GLY A 244 19.27 10.08 -2.11
CA GLY A 244 19.75 10.32 -0.75
C GLY A 244 21.20 10.79 -0.74
N ASP A 245 21.52 11.74 0.12
CA ASP A 245 22.86 12.32 0.22
C ASP A 245 23.85 11.43 1.00
N THR A 246 23.32 10.46 1.75
CA THR A 246 24.09 9.57 2.59
C THR A 246 23.83 8.11 2.23
N ARG A 247 24.81 7.26 2.34
CA ARG A 247 24.65 5.82 2.17
C ARG A 247 23.98 5.22 3.41
N LEU A 248 23.04 4.30 3.21
CA LEU A 248 22.33 3.64 4.32
C LEU A 248 23.31 2.93 5.29
N ASP A 249 24.27 2.24 4.74
CA ASP A 249 25.29 1.48 5.51
C ASP A 249 26.33 2.36 6.23
N ALA A 250 26.30 3.69 6.03
CA ALA A 250 27.13 4.65 6.72
C ALA A 250 26.41 5.32 7.92
N LEU A 251 25.11 5.03 8.11
CA LEU A 251 24.32 5.58 9.21
C LEU A 251 24.39 4.68 10.44
N ASP A 252 24.34 5.27 11.63
CA ASP A 252 24.15 4.53 12.89
C ASP A 252 22.67 4.23 13.12
N LEU A 253 22.26 2.99 12.88
CA LEU A 253 20.89 2.51 13.02
C LEU A 253 20.64 1.74 14.34
N THR A 254 21.55 1.83 15.29
CA THR A 254 21.44 1.13 16.58
C THR A 254 20.49 1.81 17.56
N GLN A 255 20.29 3.13 17.41
CA GLN A 255 19.36 3.95 18.19
C GLN A 255 17.89 3.75 17.79
N PRO A 256 16.92 4.33 18.54
CA PRO A 256 15.52 4.35 18.09
C PRO A 256 15.40 4.91 16.68
N VAL A 257 14.88 4.13 15.74
CA VAL A 257 14.86 4.49 14.31
C VAL A 257 13.53 4.21 13.65
N CYS A 258 13.14 5.10 12.72
CA CYS A 258 12.05 4.89 11.78
C CYS A 258 12.57 4.98 10.35
N LEU A 259 12.47 3.90 9.59
CA LEU A 259 12.74 3.90 8.16
C LEU A 259 11.49 4.33 7.40
N VAL A 260 11.57 5.39 6.59
CA VAL A 260 10.44 5.84 5.77
C VAL A 260 10.65 5.43 4.32
N LEU A 261 9.73 4.60 3.82
CA LEU A 261 9.75 4.10 2.44
C LEU A 261 8.76 4.88 1.58
N GLY A 262 9.23 5.41 0.47
CA GLY A 262 8.43 6.17 -0.48
C GLY A 262 7.68 5.30 -1.49
N ALA A 263 6.76 5.91 -2.23
CA ALA A 263 6.03 5.26 -3.31
C ALA A 263 6.96 4.92 -4.50
N GLU A 264 6.65 3.82 -5.20
CA GLU A 264 7.34 3.47 -6.43
C GLU A 264 7.28 4.61 -7.46
N GLY A 265 8.41 4.91 -8.09
CA GLY A 265 8.57 5.92 -9.13
C GLY A 265 8.51 7.38 -8.68
N ARG A 266 7.94 7.69 -7.51
CA ARG A 266 7.88 9.05 -6.96
C ARG A 266 8.77 9.26 -5.74
N GLY A 267 9.23 8.18 -5.12
CA GLY A 267 10.00 8.24 -3.89
C GLY A 267 9.23 8.87 -2.73
N LEU A 268 9.93 9.54 -1.86
CA LEU A 268 9.36 10.26 -0.71
C LEU A 268 8.63 11.53 -1.13
N SER A 269 7.49 11.81 -0.49
CA SER A 269 6.83 13.09 -0.65
C SER A 269 7.73 14.22 -0.13
N ARG A 270 7.64 15.40 -0.77
CA ARG A 270 8.51 16.55 -0.45
C ARG A 270 8.53 16.89 1.05
N LEU A 271 7.38 16.90 1.70
CA LEU A 271 7.31 17.25 3.12
C LEU A 271 7.89 16.17 4.03
N VAL A 272 7.72 14.89 3.70
CA VAL A 272 8.33 13.78 4.44
C VAL A 272 9.85 13.87 4.29
N ARG A 273 10.35 13.99 3.06
CA ARG A 273 11.79 14.17 2.79
C ARG A 273 12.39 15.34 3.59
N GLN A 274 11.74 16.51 3.60
CA GLN A 274 12.22 17.69 4.33
C GLN A 274 12.21 17.55 5.84
N ARG A 275 11.32 16.72 6.39
CA ARG A 275 11.19 16.51 7.83
C ARG A 275 12.00 15.35 8.38
N SER A 276 12.43 14.42 7.53
CA SER A 276 13.34 13.35 7.91
C SER A 276 14.67 13.95 8.43
N ASP A 277 15.30 13.27 9.37
CA ASP A 277 16.61 13.67 9.92
C ASP A 277 17.73 13.41 8.92
N ALA A 278 17.61 12.30 8.17
CA ALA A 278 18.49 11.95 7.09
C ALA A 278 17.70 11.38 5.91
N VAL A 279 18.26 11.50 4.72
CA VAL A 279 17.77 10.80 3.53
C VAL A 279 18.88 9.91 3.01
N ALA A 280 18.66 8.61 3.06
CA ALA A 280 19.66 7.61 2.73
C ALA A 280 19.36 6.90 1.42
N ALA A 281 20.42 6.59 0.66
CA ALA A 281 20.36 5.77 -0.52
C ALA A 281 20.96 4.38 -0.25
N ILE A 282 20.35 3.35 -0.83
CA ILE A 282 20.94 2.02 -0.94
C ILE A 282 21.93 2.04 -2.11
N PRO A 283 23.23 1.71 -1.89
CA PRO A 283 24.23 1.77 -2.96
C PRO A 283 23.96 0.69 -4.01
N LEU A 284 23.57 1.11 -5.22
CA LEU A 284 23.35 0.24 -6.36
C LEU A 284 24.60 0.17 -7.26
N ARG A 285 24.92 -1.01 -7.79
CA ARG A 285 26.08 -1.25 -8.65
C ARG A 285 25.71 -1.53 -10.11
N GLY A 286 24.42 -1.71 -10.40
CA GLY A 286 23.90 -2.03 -11.71
C GLY A 286 23.64 -0.78 -12.57
N ARG A 287 22.91 -0.99 -13.67
CA ARG A 287 22.49 0.09 -14.58
C ARG A 287 21.14 0.69 -14.18
N LEU A 288 20.36 -0.03 -13.39
CA LEU A 288 19.10 0.49 -12.84
C LEU A 288 19.41 1.33 -11.61
N ASN A 289 18.65 2.39 -11.42
CA ASN A 289 18.81 3.38 -10.34
C ASN A 289 17.86 3.17 -9.17
N SER A 290 16.92 2.21 -9.26
CA SER A 290 15.94 1.95 -8.20
C SER A 290 15.69 0.47 -7.98
N LEU A 291 15.23 0.13 -6.77
CA LEU A 291 14.69 -1.16 -6.38
C LEU A 291 13.16 -1.07 -6.24
N ASN A 292 12.49 -2.20 -6.39
CA ASN A 292 11.13 -2.34 -5.90
C ASN A 292 11.08 -1.97 -4.41
N VAL A 293 10.01 -1.30 -3.95
CA VAL A 293 9.92 -0.77 -2.59
C VAL A 293 10.01 -1.86 -1.52
N ALA A 294 9.47 -3.05 -1.76
CA ALA A 294 9.58 -4.16 -0.82
C ALA A 294 11.02 -4.71 -0.74
N ALA A 295 11.72 -4.77 -1.88
CA ALA A 295 13.13 -5.14 -1.92
C ALA A 295 14.02 -4.10 -1.20
N ALA A 296 13.78 -2.81 -1.44
CA ALA A 296 14.47 -1.73 -0.74
C ALA A 296 14.22 -1.80 0.77
N GLY A 297 12.98 -2.03 1.18
CA GLY A 297 12.59 -2.24 2.57
C GLY A 297 13.30 -3.43 3.21
N ALA A 298 13.42 -4.56 2.48
CA ALA A 298 14.12 -5.73 2.99
C ALA A 298 15.61 -5.43 3.25
N VAL A 299 16.29 -4.83 2.29
CA VAL A 299 17.71 -4.44 2.45
C VAL A 299 17.86 -3.50 3.65
N ALA A 300 17.00 -2.49 3.77
CA ALA A 300 17.11 -1.50 4.84
C ALA A 300 16.79 -2.08 6.22
N CYS A 301 15.78 -2.93 6.33
CA CYS A 301 15.43 -3.58 7.59
C CYS A 301 16.55 -4.49 8.07
N PHE A 302 17.11 -5.31 7.19
CA PHE A 302 18.20 -6.21 7.56
C PHE A 302 19.54 -5.49 7.78
N GLU A 303 19.72 -4.28 7.28
CA GLU A 303 20.85 -3.44 7.69
C GLU A 303 20.69 -2.99 9.15
N VAL A 304 19.48 -2.64 9.61
CA VAL A 304 19.21 -2.38 11.03
C VAL A 304 19.52 -3.62 11.87
N VAL A 305 19.01 -4.79 11.45
CA VAL A 305 19.29 -6.06 12.14
C VAL A 305 20.79 -6.31 12.25
N ARG A 306 21.52 -6.18 11.15
CA ARG A 306 23.00 -6.36 11.13
C ARG A 306 23.72 -5.46 12.11
N GLN A 307 23.25 -4.22 12.29
CA GLN A 307 23.91 -3.27 13.19
C GLN A 307 23.53 -3.49 14.66
N ARG A 308 22.35 -4.08 14.92
CA ARG A 308 21.86 -4.36 16.29
C ARG A 308 22.22 -5.76 16.81
N SER A 309 22.83 -6.62 15.96
CA SER A 309 23.32 -7.98 16.29
C SER A 309 24.86 -7.98 16.68
#